data_f1e91cc8c43de57434f48deac36f754f
#
_entry.id   f1e91cc8c43de57434f48deac36f754f
#
_cell.length_a   1.000
_cell.length_b   1.000
_cell.length_c   1.000
_cell.angle_alpha   90.00
_cell.angle_beta   90.00
_cell.angle_gamma   90.00
#
_symmetry.space_group_name_H-M   'P 1'
#
loop_
_entity.id
_entity.type
_entity.pdbx_description
1 polymer ?
#
loop_
_entity_poly.entity_id
_entity_poly.type
_entity_poly.pdbx_seq_one_letter_code
_entity_poly.pdbx_strand_id
1 'polypeptide(L)'
;MEKDSPYLLHIITKKGAGFIPAEEERIKYHAISKIEPEKNSSKPKFQDIFGDWLCDKAETDKSLVGITPAMKEGSGMVNFEKEYPERFYDVAIAEQHSVTFAAGLSLEGLKPVVAIYSTFLQRGYDQFIHDVCLENIDVTFAIDRAGIVGEDGPTHTGSFDISFMRCIPNIVISCPSNEHELWHLLNICYEHKGPAAIRYPRGSGIGVQPIPNEVEGFEIGKAKKIKNGKSVCILNFGVLID
;
A
#
# COMPACT_ATOMS: atom_id res chain seq x y z
N MET A 1 -9.93 41.67 -17.49
CA MET A 1 -10.53 40.81 -18.52
C MET A 1 -12.03 40.92 -18.36
N GLU A 2 -12.65 41.71 -19.22
CA GLU A 2 -14.10 41.85 -19.25
C GLU A 2 -14.62 41.12 -20.46
N LYS A 3 -15.06 39.91 -20.31
CA LYS A 3 -15.81 39.17 -21.34
C LYS A 3 -16.76 38.20 -20.69
N ASP A 4 -17.99 38.18 -21.13
CA ASP A 4 -19.08 37.33 -20.68
C ASP A 4 -19.02 35.91 -21.27
N SER A 5 -17.83 35.33 -21.43
CA SER A 5 -17.63 34.02 -22.04
C SER A 5 -16.66 33.15 -21.21
N PRO A 6 -16.76 31.83 -21.25
CA PRO A 6 -15.80 30.94 -20.59
C PRO A 6 -14.37 31.18 -21.12
N TYR A 7 -13.39 31.13 -20.22
CA TYR A 7 -11.98 31.25 -20.57
C TYR A 7 -11.21 30.02 -20.12
N LEU A 8 -10.28 29.56 -20.94
CA LEU A 8 -9.23 28.63 -20.56
C LEU A 8 -7.91 29.43 -20.44
N LEU A 9 -7.40 29.55 -19.21
CA LEU A 9 -6.07 30.08 -18.95
C LEU A 9 -5.09 28.91 -18.72
N HIS A 10 -4.24 28.65 -19.71
CA HIS A 10 -3.17 27.67 -19.58
C HIS A 10 -1.90 28.36 -19.05
N ILE A 11 -1.49 28.00 -17.82
CA ILE A 11 -0.28 28.51 -17.19
C ILE A 11 0.76 27.38 -17.16
N ILE A 12 1.94 27.65 -17.73
CA ILE A 12 3.07 26.73 -17.69
C ILE A 12 3.99 27.17 -16.56
N THR A 13 4.24 26.26 -15.60
CA THR A 13 5.14 26.47 -14.47
C THR A 13 6.25 25.43 -14.48
N LYS A 14 7.38 25.76 -13.81
CA LYS A 14 8.47 24.81 -13.57
C LYS A 14 8.50 24.47 -12.10
N LYS A 15 8.23 23.21 -11.74
CA LYS A 15 8.32 22.73 -10.35
C LYS A 15 9.75 22.83 -9.85
N GLY A 16 9.94 23.42 -8.66
CA GLY A 16 11.26 23.64 -8.07
C GLY A 16 11.98 24.89 -8.60
N ALA A 17 11.35 25.72 -9.44
CA ALA A 17 11.96 26.91 -10.02
C ALA A 17 12.61 27.80 -8.95
N GLY A 18 13.87 28.16 -9.17
CA GLY A 18 14.69 28.98 -8.25
C GLY A 18 15.49 28.15 -7.21
N PHE A 19 15.33 26.83 -7.18
CA PHE A 19 16.15 25.94 -6.35
C PHE A 19 16.72 24.80 -7.22
N ILE A 20 17.96 24.94 -7.65
CA ILE A 20 18.61 24.03 -8.62
C ILE A 20 18.44 22.53 -8.27
N PRO A 21 18.67 22.07 -7.02
CA PRO A 21 18.49 20.66 -6.68
C PRO A 21 17.06 20.15 -6.94
N ALA A 22 16.03 20.99 -6.70
CA ALA A 22 14.65 20.63 -6.96
C ALA A 22 14.26 20.70 -8.44
N GLU A 23 14.99 21.48 -9.23
CA GLU A 23 14.83 21.52 -10.68
C GLU A 23 15.36 20.25 -11.35
N GLU A 24 16.44 19.68 -10.79
CA GLU A 24 17.11 18.47 -11.28
C GLU A 24 16.43 17.19 -10.75
N GLU A 25 16.08 17.14 -9.46
CA GLU A 25 15.48 15.97 -8.81
C GLU A 25 14.06 16.27 -8.30
N ARG A 26 13.12 16.51 -9.20
CA ARG A 26 11.76 16.99 -8.90
C ARG A 26 10.95 16.05 -8.00
N ILE A 27 11.19 14.74 -8.08
CA ILE A 27 10.52 13.73 -7.27
C ILE A 27 11.04 13.79 -5.84
N LYS A 28 12.35 13.76 -5.64
CA LYS A 28 13.00 13.83 -4.34
C LYS A 28 12.62 15.09 -3.55
N TYR A 29 12.50 16.22 -4.24
CA TYR A 29 12.12 17.51 -3.66
C TYR A 29 10.62 17.83 -3.80
N HIS A 30 9.78 16.82 -4.02
CA HIS A 30 8.33 17.01 -4.06
C HIS A 30 7.77 17.50 -2.72
N ALA A 31 8.26 16.94 -1.61
CA ALA A 31 8.07 17.43 -0.27
C ALA A 31 9.45 17.67 0.37
N ILE A 32 9.74 18.90 0.75
CA ILE A 32 10.99 19.20 1.44
C ILE A 32 10.80 18.80 2.90
N SER A 33 11.37 17.68 3.29
CA SER A 33 11.55 17.33 4.69
C SER A 33 12.54 18.30 5.35
N LYS A 34 12.44 18.51 6.66
CA LYS A 34 13.42 19.30 7.41
C LYS A 34 14.84 18.81 7.07
N ILE A 35 15.76 19.75 6.83
CA ILE A 35 17.20 19.50 6.66
C ILE A 35 17.80 19.21 8.06
N GLU A 36 17.24 18.26 8.77
CA GLU A 36 17.91 17.68 9.94
C GLU A 36 18.56 16.39 9.47
N PRO A 37 19.79 16.07 9.92
CA PRO A 37 20.37 14.78 9.61
C PRO A 37 19.36 13.71 10.05
N GLU A 38 18.92 12.90 9.10
CA GLU A 38 18.07 11.74 9.41
C GLU A 38 18.79 10.99 10.54
N LYS A 39 18.16 10.89 11.69
CA LYS A 39 18.52 9.85 12.65
C LYS A 39 18.19 8.57 11.91
N ASN A 40 19.21 7.95 11.31
CA ASN A 40 19.08 6.66 10.66
C ASN A 40 18.43 5.72 11.67
N SER A 41 17.13 5.54 11.56
CA SER A 41 16.45 4.46 12.25
C SER A 41 17.09 3.20 11.70
N SER A 42 17.76 2.41 12.54
CA SER A 42 18.32 1.11 12.15
C SER A 42 17.20 0.08 11.87
N LYS A 43 15.96 0.49 12.04
CA LYS A 43 14.78 -0.37 11.86
C LYS A 43 14.24 -0.22 10.45
N PRO A 44 13.90 -1.32 9.76
CA PRO A 44 13.28 -1.26 8.45
C PRO A 44 11.89 -0.61 8.56
N LYS A 45 11.48 0.08 7.49
CA LYS A 45 10.11 0.59 7.38
C LYS A 45 9.22 -0.51 6.81
N PHE A 46 7.94 -0.48 7.14
CA PHE A 46 6.97 -1.44 6.59
C PHE A 46 6.94 -1.43 5.06
N GLN A 47 7.04 -0.25 4.44
CA GLN A 47 7.12 -0.12 2.98
C GLN A 47 8.36 -0.78 2.38
N ASP A 48 9.49 -0.80 3.09
CA ASP A 48 10.72 -1.44 2.63
C ASP A 48 10.55 -2.97 2.66
N ILE A 49 9.95 -3.50 3.75
CA ILE A 49 9.59 -4.92 3.86
C ILE A 49 8.63 -5.35 2.75
N PHE A 50 7.64 -4.53 2.41
CA PHE A 50 6.74 -4.80 1.29
C PHE A 50 7.51 -4.81 -0.04
N GLY A 51 8.39 -3.85 -0.28
CA GLY A 51 9.20 -3.78 -1.51
C GLY A 51 10.12 -4.98 -1.67
N ASP A 52 10.78 -5.40 -0.59
CA ASP A 52 11.65 -6.58 -0.57
C ASP A 52 10.84 -7.87 -0.82
N TRP A 53 9.67 -8.02 -0.17
CA TRP A 53 8.75 -9.13 -0.40
C TRP A 53 8.27 -9.19 -1.86
N LEU A 54 7.96 -8.04 -2.46
CA LEU A 54 7.46 -7.96 -3.83
C LEU A 54 8.50 -8.44 -4.83
N CYS A 55 9.78 -8.08 -4.63
CA CYS A 55 10.90 -8.54 -5.45
C CYS A 55 11.15 -10.05 -5.25
N ASP A 56 11.21 -10.53 -4.00
CA ASP A 56 11.38 -11.95 -3.67
C ASP A 56 10.28 -12.83 -4.30
N LYS A 57 9.03 -12.40 -4.16
CA LYS A 57 7.89 -13.14 -4.74
C LYS A 57 7.94 -13.15 -6.27
N ALA A 58 8.31 -12.03 -6.88
CA ALA A 58 8.42 -11.90 -8.34
C ALA A 58 9.54 -12.75 -8.94
N GLU A 59 10.58 -13.09 -8.19
CA GLU A 59 11.63 -14.01 -8.64
C GLU A 59 11.07 -15.39 -8.90
N THR A 60 10.14 -15.85 -8.05
CA THR A 60 9.57 -17.20 -8.10
C THR A 60 8.25 -17.30 -8.87
N ASP A 61 7.45 -16.23 -8.92
CA ASP A 61 6.16 -16.18 -9.60
C ASP A 61 6.16 -15.14 -10.73
N LYS A 62 6.16 -15.62 -11.97
CA LYS A 62 6.15 -14.77 -13.18
C LYS A 62 4.79 -14.12 -13.45
N SER A 63 3.73 -14.60 -12.84
CA SER A 63 2.37 -14.02 -12.99
C SER A 63 2.18 -12.77 -12.15
N LEU A 64 3.05 -12.52 -11.15
CA LEU A 64 2.97 -11.34 -10.30
C LEU A 64 3.22 -10.06 -11.11
N VAL A 65 2.32 -9.10 -10.96
CA VAL A 65 2.45 -7.73 -11.47
C VAL A 65 2.18 -6.72 -10.37
N GLY A 66 2.98 -5.66 -10.31
CA GLY A 66 2.87 -4.57 -9.33
C GLY A 66 2.23 -3.33 -9.95
N ILE A 67 1.23 -2.79 -9.28
CA ILE A 67 0.49 -1.60 -9.75
C ILE A 67 0.50 -0.55 -8.64
N THR A 68 0.72 0.71 -9.00
CA THR A 68 0.59 1.83 -8.06
C THR A 68 0.08 3.09 -8.74
N PRO A 69 -0.83 3.85 -8.13
CA PRO A 69 -1.26 5.13 -8.65
C PRO A 69 -0.37 6.28 -8.13
N ALA A 70 0.77 6.53 -8.80
CA ALA A 70 1.74 7.61 -8.52
C ALA A 70 2.38 7.56 -7.12
N MET A 71 2.57 6.37 -6.54
CA MET A 71 3.11 6.21 -5.18
C MET A 71 4.33 5.29 -5.11
N LYS A 72 5.06 5.13 -6.20
CA LYS A 72 6.19 4.21 -6.34
C LYS A 72 7.22 4.33 -5.20
N GLU A 73 7.71 5.53 -4.95
CA GLU A 73 8.74 5.78 -3.93
C GLU A 73 8.19 5.53 -2.52
N GLY A 74 7.00 6.05 -2.26
CA GLY A 74 6.38 5.94 -0.95
C GLY A 74 5.90 4.54 -0.60
N SER A 75 5.60 3.71 -1.58
CA SER A 75 5.20 2.31 -1.39
C SER A 75 6.37 1.32 -1.51
N GLY A 76 7.63 1.78 -1.64
CA GLY A 76 8.79 0.89 -1.68
C GLY A 76 8.97 0.10 -2.98
N MET A 77 8.34 0.51 -4.09
CA MET A 77 8.35 -0.23 -5.37
C MET A 77 9.50 0.13 -6.31
N VAL A 78 10.45 0.97 -5.89
CA VAL A 78 11.55 1.45 -6.75
C VAL A 78 12.42 0.31 -7.25
N ASN A 79 12.77 -0.64 -6.39
CA ASN A 79 13.58 -1.80 -6.78
C ASN A 79 12.80 -2.74 -7.70
N PHE A 80 11.51 -2.95 -7.42
CA PHE A 80 10.65 -3.76 -8.26
C PHE A 80 10.54 -3.22 -9.69
N GLU A 81 10.31 -1.90 -9.86
CA GLU A 81 10.33 -1.28 -11.19
C GLU A 81 11.65 -1.50 -11.93
N LYS A 82 12.78 -1.37 -11.21
CA LYS A 82 14.11 -1.52 -11.79
C LYS A 82 14.41 -2.96 -12.23
N GLU A 83 14.01 -3.95 -11.43
CA GLU A 83 14.28 -5.36 -11.66
C GLU A 83 13.27 -6.03 -12.60
N TYR A 84 12.03 -5.57 -12.55
CA TYR A 84 10.90 -6.15 -13.30
C TYR A 84 10.08 -5.09 -14.05
N PRO A 85 10.69 -4.26 -14.92
CA PRO A 85 10.01 -3.13 -15.57
C PRO A 85 8.78 -3.54 -16.39
N GLU A 86 8.78 -4.74 -16.99
CA GLU A 86 7.66 -5.27 -17.77
C GLU A 86 6.46 -5.72 -16.91
N ARG A 87 6.63 -5.76 -15.59
CA ARG A 87 5.60 -6.19 -14.63
C ARG A 87 5.24 -5.09 -13.64
N PHE A 88 5.76 -3.88 -13.85
CA PHE A 88 5.48 -2.70 -13.06
C PHE A 88 4.61 -1.72 -13.83
N TYR A 89 3.52 -1.25 -13.19
CA TYR A 89 2.59 -0.29 -13.77
C TYR A 89 2.35 0.88 -12.82
N ASP A 90 2.86 2.06 -13.16
CA ASP A 90 2.43 3.31 -12.52
C ASP A 90 1.33 3.94 -13.38
N VAL A 91 0.11 3.95 -12.87
CA VAL A 91 -1.07 4.46 -13.59
C VAL A 91 -1.30 5.96 -13.34
N ALA A 92 -0.31 6.67 -12.84
CA ALA A 92 -0.40 8.05 -12.39
C ALA A 92 -1.48 8.23 -11.30
N ILE A 93 -2.00 9.47 -11.07
CA ILE A 93 -3.02 9.75 -10.05
C ILE A 93 -4.39 9.31 -10.58
N ALA A 94 -4.58 7.99 -10.72
CA ALA A 94 -5.78 7.38 -11.26
C ALA A 94 -6.16 6.12 -10.44
N GLU A 95 -6.55 6.31 -9.19
CA GLU A 95 -6.82 5.25 -8.23
C GLU A 95 -7.94 4.32 -8.69
N GLN A 96 -9.01 4.85 -9.29
CA GLN A 96 -10.09 4.05 -9.87
C GLN A 96 -9.56 3.13 -10.97
N HIS A 97 -8.75 3.68 -11.87
CA HIS A 97 -8.15 2.91 -12.95
C HIS A 97 -7.24 1.80 -12.42
N SER A 98 -6.45 2.06 -11.37
CA SER A 98 -5.57 1.05 -10.78
C SER A 98 -6.32 -0.19 -10.32
N VAL A 99 -7.51 -0.01 -9.74
CA VAL A 99 -8.35 -1.10 -9.23
C VAL A 99 -8.99 -1.89 -10.38
N THR A 100 -9.65 -1.22 -11.32
CA THR A 100 -10.28 -1.86 -12.48
C THR A 100 -9.24 -2.55 -13.37
N PHE A 101 -8.07 -1.93 -13.57
CA PHE A 101 -6.96 -2.51 -14.34
C PHE A 101 -6.44 -3.79 -13.67
N ALA A 102 -6.27 -3.79 -12.35
CA ALA A 102 -5.91 -4.99 -11.60
C ALA A 102 -6.92 -6.12 -11.78
N ALA A 103 -8.23 -5.82 -11.71
CA ALA A 103 -9.27 -6.81 -11.96
C ALA A 103 -9.14 -7.43 -13.37
N GLY A 104 -8.94 -6.60 -14.40
CA GLY A 104 -8.74 -7.06 -15.77
C GLY A 104 -7.51 -7.97 -15.93
N LEU A 105 -6.37 -7.60 -15.33
CA LEU A 105 -5.16 -8.42 -15.36
C LEU A 105 -5.34 -9.76 -14.64
N SER A 106 -6.09 -9.78 -13.53
CA SER A 106 -6.39 -11.02 -12.82
C SER A 106 -7.26 -11.97 -13.63
N LEU A 107 -8.24 -11.46 -14.38
CA LEU A 107 -9.07 -12.25 -15.27
C LEU A 107 -8.27 -12.90 -16.41
N GLU A 108 -7.17 -12.31 -16.81
CA GLU A 108 -6.22 -12.86 -17.80
C GLU A 108 -5.14 -13.79 -17.17
N GLY A 109 -5.31 -14.14 -15.90
CA GLY A 109 -4.46 -15.12 -15.20
C GLY A 109 -3.19 -14.54 -14.58
N LEU A 110 -3.04 -13.22 -14.53
CA LEU A 110 -1.98 -12.56 -13.76
C LEU A 110 -2.37 -12.44 -12.30
N LYS A 111 -1.39 -12.16 -11.44
CA LYS A 111 -1.58 -11.95 -10.01
C LYS A 111 -1.21 -10.51 -9.62
N PRO A 112 -2.16 -9.57 -9.72
CA PRO A 112 -1.90 -8.17 -9.44
C PRO A 112 -1.79 -7.89 -7.94
N VAL A 113 -0.76 -7.11 -7.61
CA VAL A 113 -0.55 -6.48 -6.30
C VAL A 113 -0.69 -4.98 -6.46
N VAL A 114 -1.74 -4.40 -5.88
CA VAL A 114 -2.00 -2.96 -5.92
C VAL A 114 -1.43 -2.32 -4.66
N ALA A 115 -0.36 -1.53 -4.80
CA ALA A 115 0.21 -0.75 -3.71
C ALA A 115 -0.40 0.64 -3.68
N ILE A 116 -1.20 0.92 -2.66
CA ILE A 116 -1.99 2.15 -2.56
C ILE A 116 -2.06 2.63 -1.11
N TYR A 117 -2.08 3.96 -0.89
CA TYR A 117 -2.30 4.48 0.46
C TYR A 117 -3.76 4.32 0.89
N SER A 118 -3.96 4.02 2.17
CA SER A 118 -5.26 3.84 2.77
C SER A 118 -6.25 4.96 2.42
N THR A 119 -5.83 6.21 2.57
CA THR A 119 -6.67 7.38 2.23
C THR A 119 -7.02 7.46 0.75
N PHE A 120 -6.13 7.03 -0.15
CA PHE A 120 -6.35 7.14 -1.59
C PHE A 120 -7.17 5.98 -2.18
N LEU A 121 -7.23 4.84 -1.51
CA LEU A 121 -8.17 3.78 -1.90
C LEU A 121 -9.64 4.25 -1.83
N GLN A 122 -9.96 5.26 -1.02
CA GLN A 122 -11.30 5.87 -0.99
C GLN A 122 -11.75 6.36 -2.36
N ARG A 123 -10.82 6.80 -3.23
CA ARG A 123 -11.15 7.25 -4.60
C ARG A 123 -11.48 6.11 -5.54
N GLY A 124 -10.98 4.92 -5.28
CA GLY A 124 -11.29 3.70 -6.04
C GLY A 124 -12.30 2.78 -5.34
N TYR A 125 -13.06 3.30 -4.38
CA TYR A 125 -13.92 2.48 -3.53
C TYR A 125 -15.06 1.81 -4.30
N ASP A 126 -15.67 2.50 -5.26
CA ASP A 126 -16.69 1.91 -6.13
C ASP A 126 -16.12 0.73 -6.94
N GLN A 127 -14.98 0.92 -7.60
CA GLN A 127 -14.30 -0.13 -8.38
C GLN A 127 -13.84 -1.28 -7.48
N PHE A 128 -13.38 -0.98 -6.27
CA PHE A 128 -13.01 -1.99 -5.28
C PHE A 128 -14.19 -2.90 -4.91
N ILE A 129 -15.38 -2.31 -4.71
CA ILE A 129 -16.62 -3.06 -4.46
C ILE A 129 -17.04 -3.83 -5.70
N HIS A 130 -17.28 -3.10 -6.80
CA HIS A 130 -17.97 -3.60 -7.98
C HIS A 130 -17.07 -4.50 -8.83
N ASP A 131 -15.85 -4.02 -9.18
CA ASP A 131 -15.02 -4.71 -10.16
C ASP A 131 -14.18 -5.83 -9.53
N VAL A 132 -13.98 -5.81 -8.21
CA VAL A 132 -13.12 -6.78 -7.52
C VAL A 132 -13.87 -7.62 -6.52
N CYS A 133 -14.46 -7.01 -5.47
CA CYS A 133 -14.95 -7.79 -4.34
C CYS A 133 -16.26 -8.55 -4.64
N LEU A 134 -17.23 -7.94 -5.34
CA LEU A 134 -18.50 -8.61 -5.69
C LEU A 134 -18.25 -9.76 -6.66
N GLU A 135 -17.32 -9.60 -7.58
CA GLU A 135 -16.94 -10.61 -8.57
C GLU A 135 -15.94 -11.64 -8.01
N ASN A 136 -15.50 -11.47 -6.75
CA ASN A 136 -14.51 -12.34 -6.08
C ASN A 136 -13.22 -12.51 -6.88
N ILE A 137 -12.73 -11.41 -7.47
CA ILE A 137 -11.51 -11.39 -8.29
C ILE A 137 -10.26 -11.45 -7.42
N ASP A 138 -9.28 -12.26 -7.81
CA ASP A 138 -8.01 -12.47 -7.11
C ASP A 138 -7.07 -11.25 -7.27
N VAL A 139 -7.23 -10.26 -6.41
CA VAL A 139 -6.40 -9.05 -6.34
C VAL A 139 -5.87 -8.86 -4.92
N THR A 140 -4.57 -8.66 -4.80
CA THR A 140 -3.92 -8.33 -3.51
C THR A 140 -3.72 -6.83 -3.39
N PHE A 141 -4.27 -6.23 -2.33
CA PHE A 141 -4.11 -4.81 -2.00
C PHE A 141 -3.10 -4.63 -0.87
N ALA A 142 -1.95 -4.06 -1.15
CA ALA A 142 -0.97 -3.61 -0.17
C ALA A 142 -1.30 -2.17 0.23
N ILE A 143 -1.97 -2.02 1.38
CA ILE A 143 -2.51 -0.74 1.84
C ILE A 143 -1.55 -0.10 2.82
N ASP A 144 -0.76 0.82 2.33
CA ASP A 144 0.20 1.59 3.11
C ASP A 144 -0.47 2.81 3.78
N ARG A 145 0.19 3.42 4.76
CA ARG A 145 -0.31 4.57 5.53
C ARG A 145 -1.63 4.29 6.24
N ALA A 146 -1.83 3.08 6.72
CA ALA A 146 -2.99 2.75 7.53
C ALA A 146 -2.87 3.37 8.93
N GLY A 147 -3.95 3.97 9.42
CA GLY A 147 -3.99 4.67 10.70
C GLY A 147 -3.44 6.09 10.65
N ILE A 148 -2.86 6.56 11.76
CA ILE A 148 -2.33 7.92 11.89
C ILE A 148 -0.94 7.99 11.25
N VAL A 149 -0.72 8.99 10.41
CA VAL A 149 0.48 9.13 9.56
C VAL A 149 1.46 10.24 9.98
N GLY A 150 1.14 10.97 11.05
CA GLY A 150 2.02 12.02 11.59
C GLY A 150 2.23 13.17 10.62
N GLU A 151 3.47 13.36 10.16
CA GLU A 151 3.88 14.51 9.34
C GLU A 151 3.23 14.60 7.95
N ASP A 152 2.69 13.50 7.41
CA ASP A 152 1.93 13.53 6.15
C ASP A 152 0.60 14.29 6.29
N GLY A 153 0.15 14.51 7.51
CA GLY A 153 -0.99 15.34 7.86
C GLY A 153 -2.36 14.66 7.70
N PRO A 154 -3.44 15.40 7.97
CA PRO A 154 -4.79 14.83 8.08
C PRO A 154 -5.32 14.28 6.76
N THR A 155 -4.88 14.81 5.62
CA THR A 155 -5.33 14.35 4.30
C THR A 155 -4.79 12.98 3.90
N HIS A 156 -3.73 12.51 4.58
CA HIS A 156 -3.09 11.21 4.34
C HIS A 156 -3.44 10.18 5.42
N THR A 157 -4.23 10.56 6.42
CA THR A 157 -4.64 9.66 7.52
C THR A 157 -5.50 8.51 7.01
N GLY A 158 -5.06 7.28 7.30
CA GLY A 158 -5.71 6.03 6.90
C GLY A 158 -6.63 5.48 7.99
N SER A 159 -7.58 6.28 8.48
CA SER A 159 -8.43 5.91 9.63
C SER A 159 -9.72 5.19 9.24
N PHE A 160 -10.07 5.13 7.96
CA PHE A 160 -11.39 4.68 7.51
C PHE A 160 -11.39 3.33 6.78
N ASP A 161 -10.21 2.82 6.41
CA ASP A 161 -10.05 1.64 5.55
C ASP A 161 -10.71 0.39 6.13
N ILE A 162 -10.50 0.04 7.39
CA ILE A 162 -11.20 -1.09 8.03
C ILE A 162 -12.72 -0.88 7.96
N SER A 163 -13.19 0.34 8.26
CA SER A 163 -14.62 0.63 8.32
C SER A 163 -15.30 0.45 6.97
N PHE A 164 -14.71 0.93 5.88
CA PHE A 164 -15.31 0.82 4.56
C PHE A 164 -15.07 -0.54 3.90
N MET A 165 -13.97 -1.24 4.21
CA MET A 165 -13.73 -2.58 3.65
C MET A 165 -14.53 -3.68 4.36
N ARG A 166 -14.66 -3.64 5.70
CA ARG A 166 -15.28 -4.72 6.48
C ARG A 166 -16.76 -4.99 6.18
N CYS A 167 -17.46 -4.07 5.54
CA CYS A 167 -18.87 -4.24 5.15
C CYS A 167 -19.04 -4.88 3.77
N ILE A 168 -17.94 -5.12 3.04
CA ILE A 168 -17.96 -5.68 1.69
C ILE A 168 -17.79 -7.20 1.78
N PRO A 169 -18.53 -7.99 0.98
CA PRO A 169 -18.36 -9.45 0.95
C PRO A 169 -17.04 -9.85 0.29
N ASN A 170 -16.61 -11.09 0.55
CA ASN A 170 -15.46 -11.77 -0.05
C ASN A 170 -14.08 -11.23 0.32
N ILE A 171 -13.95 -9.99 0.80
CA ILE A 171 -12.65 -9.41 1.13
C ILE A 171 -12.04 -10.03 2.40
N VAL A 172 -10.79 -10.46 2.31
CA VAL A 172 -9.94 -10.77 3.47
C VAL A 172 -9.16 -9.54 3.85
N ILE A 173 -9.21 -9.13 5.13
CA ILE A 173 -8.47 -7.98 5.66
C ILE A 173 -7.49 -8.47 6.72
N SER A 174 -6.21 -8.21 6.53
CA SER A 174 -5.15 -8.54 7.46
C SER A 174 -4.43 -7.30 8.00
N CYS A 175 -4.00 -7.37 9.26
CA CYS A 175 -3.38 -6.27 9.98
C CYS A 175 -2.15 -6.81 10.74
N PRO A 176 -0.94 -6.76 10.16
CA PRO A 176 0.28 -7.21 10.82
C PRO A 176 0.59 -6.37 12.05
N SER A 177 1.13 -7.00 13.09
CA SER A 177 1.60 -6.31 14.29
C SER A 177 3.04 -5.81 14.16
N ASN A 178 3.85 -6.43 13.31
CA ASN A 178 5.25 -6.11 13.10
C ASN A 178 5.70 -6.47 11.67
N GLU A 179 6.97 -6.23 11.38
CA GLU A 179 7.56 -6.42 10.06
C GLU A 179 7.58 -7.90 9.63
N HIS A 180 7.81 -8.83 10.58
CA HIS A 180 7.80 -10.26 10.31
C HIS A 180 6.39 -10.75 9.94
N GLU A 181 5.38 -10.37 10.72
CA GLU A 181 3.99 -10.68 10.39
C GLU A 181 3.55 -10.07 9.06
N LEU A 182 4.04 -8.87 8.68
CA LEU A 182 3.75 -8.28 7.38
C LEU A 182 4.17 -9.21 6.24
N TRP A 183 5.39 -9.74 6.28
CA TRP A 183 5.90 -10.66 5.26
C TRP A 183 5.01 -11.89 5.08
N HIS A 184 4.65 -12.53 6.20
CA HIS A 184 3.83 -13.74 6.16
C HIS A 184 2.39 -13.49 5.73
N LEU A 185 1.79 -12.41 6.20
CA LEU A 185 0.43 -12.03 5.80
C LEU A 185 0.36 -11.60 4.33
N LEU A 186 1.43 -11.00 3.77
CA LEU A 186 1.55 -10.76 2.33
C LEU A 186 1.49 -12.08 1.55
N ASN A 187 2.24 -13.10 1.97
CA ASN A 187 2.17 -14.42 1.34
C ASN A 187 0.76 -15.03 1.41
N ILE A 188 0.13 -15.00 2.58
CA ILE A 188 -1.22 -15.56 2.79
C ILE A 188 -2.25 -14.85 1.92
N CYS A 189 -2.21 -13.52 1.86
CA CYS A 189 -3.12 -12.74 1.04
C CYS A 189 -2.88 -12.96 -0.46
N TYR A 190 -1.63 -13.08 -0.87
CA TYR A 190 -1.26 -13.36 -2.25
C TYR A 190 -1.67 -14.76 -2.72
N GLU A 191 -1.62 -15.77 -1.84
CA GLU A 191 -2.05 -17.15 -2.13
C GLU A 191 -3.58 -17.33 -2.03
N HIS A 192 -4.27 -16.38 -1.40
CA HIS A 192 -5.73 -16.42 -1.29
C HIS A 192 -6.38 -16.34 -2.67
N LYS A 193 -7.46 -17.11 -2.88
CA LYS A 193 -8.24 -17.08 -4.12
C LYS A 193 -9.45 -16.17 -3.96
N GLY A 194 -9.24 -14.91 -4.26
CA GLY A 194 -10.19 -13.83 -4.10
C GLY A 194 -9.52 -12.54 -3.61
N PRO A 195 -10.29 -11.48 -3.36
CA PRO A 195 -9.74 -10.21 -2.94
C PRO A 195 -9.15 -10.27 -1.53
N ALA A 196 -7.94 -9.75 -1.36
CA ALA A 196 -7.28 -9.67 -0.07
C ALA A 196 -6.58 -8.33 0.12
N ALA A 197 -6.61 -7.80 1.34
CA ALA A 197 -6.00 -6.54 1.71
C ALA A 197 -5.10 -6.71 2.94
N ILE A 198 -3.86 -6.23 2.84
CA ILE A 198 -2.93 -6.11 3.94
C ILE A 198 -2.73 -4.63 4.25
N ARG A 199 -3.06 -4.20 5.46
CA ARG A 199 -2.93 -2.81 5.87
C ARG A 199 -1.82 -2.62 6.90
N TYR A 200 -0.89 -1.73 6.64
CA TYR A 200 0.25 -1.45 7.51
C TYR A 200 0.53 0.06 7.64
N PRO A 201 1.14 0.50 8.75
CA PRO A 201 1.34 1.92 9.02
C PRO A 201 2.54 2.49 8.25
N ARG A 202 2.61 3.82 8.18
CA ARG A 202 3.79 4.56 7.79
C ARG A 202 4.91 4.40 8.84
N GLY A 203 6.14 4.20 8.38
CA GLY A 203 7.32 4.13 9.25
C GLY A 203 7.72 2.72 9.63
N SER A 204 8.48 2.61 10.71
CA SER A 204 9.00 1.33 11.22
C SER A 204 8.17 0.84 12.39
N GLY A 205 8.10 -0.48 12.54
CA GLY A 205 7.56 -1.13 13.74
C GLY A 205 8.63 -1.30 14.82
N ILE A 206 8.61 -2.45 15.48
CA ILE A 206 9.58 -2.78 16.55
C ILE A 206 10.96 -3.17 16.02
N GLY A 207 11.09 -3.40 14.72
CA GLY A 207 12.37 -3.70 14.05
C GLY A 207 12.67 -5.19 13.94
N VAL A 208 11.66 -6.03 13.91
CA VAL A 208 11.82 -7.48 13.69
C VAL A 208 12.14 -7.74 12.23
N GLN A 209 13.23 -8.45 11.97
CA GLN A 209 13.58 -8.86 10.62
C GLN A 209 12.69 -10.03 10.17
N PRO A 210 12.11 -9.98 8.96
CA PRO A 210 11.40 -11.12 8.41
C PRO A 210 12.31 -12.33 8.26
N ILE A 211 11.74 -13.53 8.53
CA ILE A 211 12.37 -14.81 8.25
C ILE A 211 11.51 -15.48 7.15
N PRO A 212 11.87 -15.34 5.86
CA PRO A 212 11.00 -15.70 4.74
C PRO A 212 10.53 -17.18 4.73
N ASN A 213 11.36 -18.08 5.26
CA ASN A 213 11.10 -19.52 5.27
C ASN A 213 10.44 -20.02 6.56
N GLU A 214 10.17 -19.16 7.52
CA GLU A 214 9.44 -19.51 8.72
C GLU A 214 7.94 -19.52 8.42
N VAL A 215 7.28 -20.64 8.59
CA VAL A 215 5.83 -20.76 8.40
C VAL A 215 5.15 -20.42 9.72
N GLU A 216 4.74 -19.19 9.91
CA GLU A 216 3.82 -18.85 10.99
C GLU A 216 2.41 -19.37 10.65
N GLY A 217 1.78 -20.04 11.64
CA GLY A 217 0.47 -20.67 11.46
C GLY A 217 -0.70 -19.70 11.50
N PHE A 218 -0.69 -18.67 10.65
CA PHE A 218 -1.86 -17.81 10.45
C PHE A 218 -2.90 -18.53 9.61
N GLU A 219 -4.13 -18.54 10.09
CA GLU A 219 -5.28 -19.03 9.34
C GLU A 219 -6.28 -17.88 9.14
N ILE A 220 -6.79 -17.74 7.92
CA ILE A 220 -7.82 -16.75 7.60
C ILE A 220 -9.04 -16.97 8.51
N GLY A 221 -9.53 -15.88 9.13
CA GLY A 221 -10.68 -15.90 10.04
C GLY A 221 -10.33 -16.30 11.48
N LYS A 222 -9.07 -16.59 11.79
CA LYS A 222 -8.64 -16.88 13.16
C LYS A 222 -7.73 -15.80 13.73
N ALA A 223 -8.00 -15.45 15.00
CA ALA A 223 -7.15 -14.54 15.74
C ALA A 223 -6.07 -15.31 16.52
N LYS A 224 -4.86 -14.73 16.60
CA LYS A 224 -3.78 -15.24 17.46
C LYS A 224 -4.05 -14.80 18.90
N LYS A 225 -4.08 -15.73 19.83
CA LYS A 225 -4.24 -15.43 21.25
C LYS A 225 -2.89 -15.10 21.88
N ILE A 226 -2.70 -13.84 22.27
CA ILE A 226 -1.43 -13.36 22.81
C ILE A 226 -1.35 -13.54 24.32
N LYS A 227 -2.46 -13.28 25.05
CA LYS A 227 -2.48 -13.34 26.52
C LYS A 227 -3.76 -14.00 27.03
N ASN A 228 -3.63 -14.75 28.10
CA ASN A 228 -4.78 -15.29 28.84
C ASN A 228 -5.33 -14.24 29.82
N GLY A 229 -6.64 -14.16 29.91
CA GLY A 229 -7.36 -13.30 30.86
C GLY A 229 -8.72 -13.88 31.20
N LYS A 230 -9.39 -13.28 32.21
CA LYS A 230 -10.70 -13.75 32.70
C LYS A 230 -11.77 -12.65 32.66
N SER A 231 -11.38 -11.37 32.76
CA SER A 231 -12.33 -10.26 33.00
C SER A 231 -12.53 -9.36 31.78
N VAL A 232 -11.53 -9.26 30.90
CA VAL A 232 -11.54 -8.36 29.74
C VAL A 232 -10.99 -9.09 28.53
N CYS A 233 -11.60 -8.88 27.36
CA CYS A 233 -11.08 -9.31 26.08
C CYS A 233 -10.67 -8.05 25.29
N ILE A 234 -9.42 -8.00 24.85
CA ILE A 234 -8.92 -6.96 23.97
C ILE A 234 -8.70 -7.57 22.58
N LEU A 235 -9.37 -7.02 21.57
CA LEU A 235 -9.15 -7.37 20.17
C LEU A 235 -8.21 -6.32 19.57
N ASN A 236 -7.01 -6.75 19.18
CA ASN A 236 -6.02 -5.86 18.54
C ASN A 236 -5.99 -6.12 17.04
N PHE A 237 -5.87 -5.05 16.25
CA PHE A 237 -5.72 -5.07 14.80
C PHE A 237 -4.47 -4.25 14.42
N GLY A 238 -3.34 -4.94 14.26
CA GLY A 238 -2.09 -4.32 13.83
C GLY A 238 -1.13 -3.97 14.98
N VAL A 239 -0.36 -2.91 14.82
CA VAL A 239 0.86 -2.57 15.57
C VAL A 239 0.68 -2.11 17.03
N LEU A 240 -0.53 -2.05 17.55
CA LEU A 240 -0.79 -1.59 18.94
C LEU A 240 -0.67 -2.70 19.99
N ILE A 241 -0.07 -3.83 19.63
CA ILE A 241 0.03 -5.00 20.52
C ILE A 241 1.25 -4.92 21.44
N ASP A 242 2.27 -4.17 21.06
CA ASP A 242 3.54 -3.96 21.79
C ASP A 242 3.51 -2.70 22.65
#